data_8d8c47868482e00ecc14fe879a67dc1f
#
_entry.id   8d8c47868482e00ecc14fe879a67dc1f
#
_cell.length_a   1.000
_cell.length_b   1.000
_cell.length_c   1.000
_cell.angle_alpha   90.00
_cell.angle_beta   90.00
_cell.angle_gamma   90.00
#
_symmetry.space_group_name_H-M   'P 1'
#
loop_
_entity.id
_entity.type
_entity.pdbx_description
1 polymer ?
#
loop_
_entity_poly.entity_id
_entity_poly.type
_entity_poly.pdbx_seq_one_letter_code
_entity_poly.pdbx_strand_id
1 'polypeptide(L)' 'MLNIAIYSQKNGDEIQVYLHQFILELEKRENVQIFLHEKILEKNSLLGKYQIFSDKKSLEKCEIDYFFSFGG' A
#
# COMPACT_ATOMS: atom_id res chain seq x y z
N MET A 1 -9.00 -3.32 -14.11
CA MET A 1 -8.71 -2.68 -12.80
C MET A 1 -7.22 -2.58 -12.60
N LEU A 2 -6.75 -1.44 -12.17
CA LEU A 2 -5.33 -1.19 -11.93
C LEU A 2 -4.96 -1.65 -10.53
N ASN A 3 -4.01 -2.58 -10.44
CA ASN A 3 -3.57 -3.14 -9.16
C ASN A 3 -2.26 -2.50 -8.74
N ILE A 4 -2.28 -1.85 -7.58
CA ILE A 4 -1.14 -1.10 -7.05
C ILE A 4 -0.76 -1.66 -5.69
N ALA A 5 0.52 -2.05 -5.55
CA ALA A 5 1.04 -2.53 -4.28
C ALA A 5 1.96 -1.47 -3.65
N ILE A 6 1.85 -1.31 -2.34
CA ILE A 6 2.60 -0.30 -1.61
C ILE A 6 3.36 -0.94 -0.46
N TYR A 7 4.66 -0.66 -0.39
CA TYR A 7 5.54 -1.16 0.64
C TYR A 7 6.31 0.01 1.26
N SER A 8 6.55 -0.05 2.58
CA SER A 8 7.36 0.94 3.25
C SER A 8 8.29 0.25 4.23
N GLN A 9 9.59 0.53 4.11
CA GLN A 9 10.60 0.01 5.05
C GLN A 9 10.64 0.82 6.32
N LYS A 10 10.33 2.11 6.22
CA LYS A 10 10.37 3.02 7.35
C LYS A 10 8.97 3.29 7.86
N ASN A 11 8.83 3.28 9.18
CA ASN A 11 7.57 3.53 9.85
C ASN A 11 7.58 4.82 10.67
N GLY A 12 8.38 5.81 10.26
CA GLY A 12 8.41 7.11 10.90
C GLY A 12 7.14 7.90 10.67
N ASP A 13 6.86 8.85 11.55
CA ASP A 13 5.65 9.66 11.47
C ASP A 13 5.54 10.43 10.17
N GLU A 14 6.66 10.94 9.66
CA GLU A 14 6.67 11.67 8.40
C GLU A 14 6.25 10.79 7.22
N ILE A 15 6.76 9.57 7.19
CA ILE A 15 6.43 8.60 6.15
C ILE A 15 4.94 8.26 6.21
N GLN A 16 4.39 8.13 7.41
CA GLN A 16 2.98 7.81 7.57
C GLN A 16 2.07 8.90 6.99
N VAL A 17 2.44 10.16 7.14
CA VAL A 17 1.67 11.27 6.57
C VAL A 17 1.67 11.20 5.04
N TYR A 18 2.83 11.05 4.43
CA TYR A 18 2.94 10.95 2.98
C TYR A 18 2.22 9.73 2.43
N LEU A 19 2.38 8.62 3.12
CA LEU A 19 1.75 7.36 2.72
C LEU A 19 0.22 7.51 2.73
N HIS A 20 -0.30 8.10 3.78
CA HIS A 20 -1.74 8.31 3.93
C HIS A 20 -2.27 9.20 2.80
N GLN A 21 -1.58 10.31 2.52
CA GLN A 21 -1.97 11.21 1.44
C GLN A 21 -1.93 10.52 0.08
N PHE A 22 -0.89 9.72 -0.16
CA PHE A 22 -0.75 8.98 -1.40
C PHE A 22 -1.92 8.02 -1.61
N ILE A 23 -2.27 7.28 -0.57
CA ILE A 23 -3.37 6.33 -0.62
C ILE A 23 -4.70 7.04 -0.86
N LEU A 24 -4.93 8.18 -0.20
CA LEU A 24 -6.15 8.95 -0.40
C LEU A 24 -6.27 9.45 -1.84
N GLU A 25 -5.17 9.86 -2.44
CA GLU A 25 -5.18 10.29 -3.84
C GLU A 25 -5.51 9.13 -4.77
N LEU A 26 -4.99 7.93 -4.48
CA LEU A 26 -5.30 6.76 -5.28
C LEU A 26 -6.77 6.36 -5.15
N GLU A 27 -7.35 6.53 -3.98
CA GLU A 27 -8.76 6.20 -3.75
C GLU A 27 -9.71 7.04 -4.59
N LYS A 28 -9.30 8.24 -4.96
CA LYS A 28 -10.12 9.12 -5.79
C LYS A 28 -10.26 8.61 -7.21
N ARG A 29 -9.40 7.69 -7.62
CA ARG A 29 -9.41 7.14 -8.97
C ARG A 29 -10.32 5.92 -9.03
N GLU A 30 -11.11 5.84 -10.07
CA GLU A 30 -11.94 4.67 -10.31
C GLU A 30 -11.07 3.54 -10.85
N ASN A 31 -11.47 2.31 -10.58
CA ASN A 31 -10.81 1.11 -11.09
C ASN A 31 -9.38 0.91 -10.57
N VAL A 32 -9.12 1.33 -9.33
CA VAL A 32 -7.84 1.08 -8.67
C VAL A 32 -8.06 0.15 -7.49
N GLN A 33 -7.24 -0.89 -7.40
CA GLN A 33 -7.23 -1.80 -6.25
C GLN A 33 -5.89 -1.66 -5.55
N ILE A 34 -5.91 -1.42 -4.24
CA ILE A 34 -4.73 -1.10 -3.45
C ILE A 34 -4.36 -2.29 -2.56
N PHE A 35 -3.09 -2.69 -2.62
CA PHE A 35 -2.53 -3.74 -1.77
C PHE A 35 -1.47 -3.13 -0.88
N LEU A 36 -1.61 -3.29 0.44
CA LEU A 36 -0.68 -2.72 1.41
C LEU A 36 0.12 -3.81 2.11
N HIS A 37 1.40 -3.54 2.32
CA HIS A 37 2.22 -4.46 3.09
C HIS A 37 1.77 -4.46 4.55
N GLU A 38 1.80 -5.61 5.20
CA GLU A 38 1.31 -5.77 6.57
C GLU A 38 1.98 -4.85 7.58
N LYS A 39 3.25 -4.50 7.37
CA LYS A 39 3.97 -3.59 8.27
C LYS A 39 3.40 -2.19 8.30
N ILE A 40 2.76 -1.78 7.22
CA ILE A 40 2.11 -0.47 7.17
C ILE A 40 0.94 -0.43 8.14
N LEU A 41 0.22 -1.53 8.25
CA LEU A 41 -0.98 -1.61 9.09
C LEU A 41 -0.67 -1.71 10.58
N GLU A 42 0.54 -2.13 10.94
CA GLU A 42 0.92 -2.21 12.34
C GLU A 42 0.83 -0.86 13.05
N LYS A 43 1.03 0.23 12.30
CA LYS A 43 0.98 1.58 12.86
C LYS A 43 -0.23 2.39 12.39
N ASN A 44 -1.02 1.85 11.47
CA ASN A 44 -2.09 2.63 10.88
C ASN A 44 -3.32 1.77 10.62
N SER A 45 -4.07 1.51 11.68
CA SER A 45 -5.26 0.66 11.63
C SER A 45 -6.35 1.19 10.69
N LEU A 46 -6.32 2.49 10.40
CA LEU A 46 -7.28 3.10 9.47
C LEU A 46 -7.16 2.57 8.05
N LEU A 47 -6.01 1.98 7.72
CA LEU A 47 -5.76 1.44 6.39
C LEU A 47 -6.11 -0.05 6.28
N GLY A 48 -6.72 -0.63 7.30
CA GLY A 48 -7.05 -2.06 7.33
C GLY A 48 -8.10 -2.50 6.34
N LYS A 49 -8.76 -1.57 5.66
CA LYS A 49 -9.80 -1.91 4.68
C LYS A 49 -9.26 -2.36 3.32
N TYR A 50 -7.95 -2.26 3.13
CA TYR A 50 -7.34 -2.63 1.85
C TYR A 50 -6.86 -4.07 1.86
N GLN A 51 -6.51 -4.57 0.67
CA GLN A 51 -5.90 -5.89 0.54
C GLN A 51 -4.51 -5.84 1.18
N ILE A 52 -4.12 -6.93 1.83
CA ILE A 52 -2.87 -6.98 2.60
C ILE A 52 -1.97 -8.06 2.01
N PHE A 53 -0.67 -7.77 1.92
CA PHE A 53 0.31 -8.78 1.52
C PHE A 53 1.48 -8.81 2.50
N SER A 54 2.12 -9.98 2.59
CA SER A 54 3.26 -10.21 3.50
C SER A 54 4.58 -10.26 2.76
N ASP A 55 4.59 -10.79 1.55
CA ASP A 55 5.81 -10.94 0.76
C ASP A 55 5.49 -10.84 -0.73
N LYS A 56 6.56 -10.84 -1.54
CA LYS A 56 6.40 -10.74 -2.99
C LYS A 56 5.66 -11.92 -3.59
N LYS A 57 5.78 -13.09 -2.98
CA LYS A 57 5.12 -14.28 -3.51
C LYS A 57 3.60 -14.16 -3.43
N SER A 58 3.10 -13.52 -2.38
CA SER A 58 1.67 -13.32 -2.25
C SER A 58 1.13 -12.34 -3.30
N LEU A 59 1.99 -11.50 -3.88
CA LEU A 59 1.61 -10.57 -4.94
C LEU A 59 1.62 -11.19 -6.33
N GLU A 60 2.33 -12.28 -6.55
CA GLU A 60 2.44 -12.89 -7.86
C GLU A 60 1.09 -13.31 -8.44
N LYS A 61 0.16 -13.68 -7.58
CA LYS A 61 -1.19 -14.09 -7.99
C LYS A 61 -2.12 -12.93 -8.22
N CYS A 62 -1.69 -11.70 -7.88
CA CYS A 62 -2.56 -10.53 -7.91
C CYS A 62 -2.40 -9.66 -9.15
N GLU A 63 -1.50 -10.02 -10.06
CA GLU A 63 -1.25 -9.26 -11.29
C GLU A 63 -1.03 -7.76 -11.02
N ILE A 64 -0.02 -7.46 -10.20
CA ILE A 64 0.28 -6.09 -9.82
C ILE A 64 0.81 -5.29 -11.01
N ASP A 65 0.21 -4.15 -11.27
CA ASP A 65 0.61 -3.26 -12.36
C ASP A 65 1.71 -2.30 -11.93
N TYR A 66 1.62 -1.77 -10.71
CA TYR A 66 2.63 -0.86 -10.16
C TYR A 66 2.98 -1.23 -8.74
N PHE A 67 4.26 -1.15 -8.42
CA PHE A 67 4.76 -1.39 -7.08
C PHE A 67 5.50 -0.15 -6.60
N PHE A 68 5.04 0.43 -5.50
CA PHE A 68 5.66 1.62 -4.92
C PHE A 68 6.34 1.26 -3.60
N SER A 69 7.59 1.71 -3.44
CA SER A 69 8.36 1.48 -2.24
C SER A 69 8.77 2.83 -1.64
N PHE A 70 8.46 3.03 -0.37
CA PHE A 70 8.77 4.25 0.36
C PHE A 70 9.89 4.04 1.36
N GLY A 71 10.79 5.00 1.46
CA GLY A 71 11.86 5.01 2.45
C GLY A 71 12.95 3.96 2.23
N GLY A 72 13.02 3.45 1.04
CA GLY A 72 13.96 2.38 0.70
C GLY A 72 15.36 2.85 0.44
#